data_ee07560b2588321b82e9be3cab1662eb
#
_entry.id   ee07560b2588321b82e9be3cab1662eb
#
_cell.length_a   1.000
_cell.length_b   1.000
_cell.length_c   1.000
_cell.angle_alpha   90.00
_cell.angle_beta   90.00
_cell.angle_gamma   90.00
#
_symmetry.space_group_name_H-M   'P 1'
#
loop_
_entity.id
_entity.type
_entity.pdbx_description
1 polymer ?
#
loop_
_entity_poly.entity_id
_entity_poly.type
_entity_poly.pdbx_seq_one_letter_code
_entity_poly.pdbx_strand_id
1 'polypeptide(L)'
;DVGFGVYYTHKYFYAGLSSTHLSQPAISFDENYEGSITRAYYFIAGGNIPLRNALYEVQPSMMVKTTFQMTQAELTLRLRYNRFIWGGLAYRWNEAIIFMAGCEFKNFLLGYSYDYSTSAIQKASSGSHEVFIGYSMKLELSKGKKNKHKSIRIL
;
A
#
# COMPACT_ATOMS: atom_id res chain seq x y z
N ASP A 1 0.04 -19.99 9.59
CA ASP A 1 0.81 -18.77 9.80
C ASP A 1 -0.04 -17.71 10.47
N VAL A 2 0.54 -16.95 11.40
CA VAL A 2 -0.17 -15.93 12.18
C VAL A 2 0.49 -14.57 11.96
N GLY A 3 -0.32 -13.56 11.68
CA GLY A 3 0.08 -12.16 11.62
C GLY A 3 -0.76 -11.33 12.59
N PHE A 4 -0.19 -10.25 13.07
CA PHE A 4 -0.88 -9.29 13.94
C PHE A 4 -0.62 -7.87 13.45
N GLY A 5 -1.62 -7.02 13.52
CA GLY A 5 -1.46 -5.62 13.16
C GLY A 5 -2.39 -4.71 13.96
N VAL A 6 -1.92 -3.51 14.18
CA VAL A 6 -2.67 -2.41 14.80
C VAL A 6 -2.68 -1.24 13.84
N TYR A 7 -3.84 -0.67 13.63
CA TYR A 7 -4.05 0.44 12.72
C TYR A 7 -4.83 1.56 13.41
N TYR A 8 -4.32 2.77 13.33
CA TYR A 8 -4.96 3.98 13.84
C TYR A 8 -5.34 4.90 12.69
N THR A 9 -6.55 5.40 12.68
CA THR A 9 -7.04 6.35 11.68
C THR A 9 -7.60 7.59 12.35
N HIS A 10 -7.10 8.74 11.91
CA HIS A 10 -7.62 10.06 12.23
C HIS A 10 -8.18 10.71 10.96
N LYS A 11 -8.86 11.85 11.10
CA LYS A 11 -9.45 12.58 9.97
C LYS A 11 -8.42 12.96 8.90
N TYR A 12 -7.20 13.31 9.31
CA TYR A 12 -6.16 13.84 8.43
C TYR A 12 -4.95 12.91 8.27
N PHE A 13 -4.78 11.94 9.12
CA PHE A 13 -3.65 11.01 9.05
C PHE A 13 -4.04 9.62 9.51
N TYR A 14 -3.20 8.67 9.17
CA TYR A 14 -3.30 7.29 9.63
C TYR A 14 -1.90 6.73 9.90
N ALA A 15 -1.81 5.76 10.78
CA ALA A 15 -0.60 5.01 11.03
C ALA A 15 -0.94 3.56 11.37
N GLY A 16 -0.07 2.65 11.02
CA GLY A 16 -0.25 1.24 11.28
C GLY A 16 1.07 0.52 11.49
N LEU A 17 1.01 -0.49 12.32
CA LEU A 17 2.09 -1.44 12.58
C LEU A 17 1.54 -2.84 12.39
N SER A 18 2.27 -3.67 11.67
CA SER A 18 1.93 -5.08 11.53
C SER A 18 3.16 -5.95 11.49
N SER A 19 2.95 -7.20 11.87
CA SER A 19 3.96 -8.25 11.76
C SER A 19 3.33 -9.48 11.12
N THR A 20 4.02 -10.06 10.18
CA THR A 20 3.65 -11.31 9.52
C THR A 20 4.64 -12.40 9.85
N HIS A 21 4.21 -13.65 9.69
CA HIS A 21 5.03 -14.84 9.93
C HIS A 21 5.55 -14.93 11.37
N LEU A 22 4.69 -14.64 12.35
CA LEU A 22 5.04 -14.68 13.77
C LEU A 22 5.51 -16.06 14.23
N SER A 23 4.93 -17.11 13.67
CA SER A 23 5.26 -18.50 14.00
C SER A 23 6.54 -19.01 13.33
N GLN A 24 7.08 -18.29 12.34
CA GLN A 24 8.26 -18.69 11.57
C GLN A 24 8.24 -20.18 11.20
N PRO A 25 7.23 -20.67 10.46
CA PRO A 25 7.14 -22.07 10.14
C PRO A 25 8.35 -22.49 9.30
N ALA A 26 9.05 -23.52 9.77
CA ALA A 26 10.09 -24.16 8.97
C ALA A 26 9.41 -24.95 7.85
N ILE A 27 9.82 -24.70 6.63
CA ILE A 27 9.37 -25.46 5.46
C ILE A 27 10.53 -26.36 5.04
N SER A 28 10.42 -27.65 5.31
CA SER A 28 11.34 -28.64 4.78
C SER A 28 10.81 -29.12 3.43
N PHE A 29 11.53 -28.79 2.35
CA PHE A 29 11.19 -29.26 1.02
C PHE A 29 11.94 -30.57 0.64
N ASP A 30 13.05 -30.87 1.31
CA ASP A 30 13.85 -32.08 1.10
C ASP A 30 14.86 -32.22 2.26
N GLU A 31 15.45 -33.40 2.44
CA GLU A 31 16.41 -33.72 3.52
C GLU A 31 17.63 -32.78 3.61
N ASN A 32 17.87 -31.94 2.59
CA ASN A 32 19.02 -31.02 2.52
C ASN A 32 18.65 -29.52 2.36
N TYR A 33 17.36 -29.13 2.44
CA TYR A 33 16.94 -27.73 2.28
C TYR A 33 15.93 -27.34 3.36
N GLU A 34 16.41 -26.75 4.43
CA GLU A 34 15.58 -26.10 5.44
C GLU A 34 15.39 -24.62 5.07
N GLY A 35 14.22 -24.28 4.57
CA GLY A 35 13.79 -22.88 4.37
C GLY A 35 12.97 -22.43 5.56
N SER A 36 13.36 -21.36 6.23
CA SER A 36 12.52 -20.69 7.23
C SER A 36 11.90 -19.44 6.65
N ILE A 37 10.59 -19.28 6.82
CA ILE A 37 9.91 -18.03 6.47
C ILE A 37 10.29 -16.97 7.50
N THR A 38 10.99 -15.93 7.05
CA THR A 38 11.48 -14.87 7.92
C THR A 38 10.33 -13.96 8.34
N ARG A 39 10.27 -13.62 9.62
CA ARG A 39 9.33 -12.65 10.17
C ARG A 39 9.53 -11.28 9.54
N ALA A 40 8.45 -10.66 9.11
CA ALA A 40 8.46 -9.31 8.57
C ALA A 40 7.63 -8.36 9.43
N TYR A 41 8.16 -7.16 9.62
CA TYR A 41 7.51 -6.06 10.32
C TYR A 41 7.22 -4.95 9.31
N TYR A 42 6.02 -4.40 9.39
CA TYR A 42 5.58 -3.32 8.53
C TYR A 42 5.18 -2.12 9.38
N PHE A 43 5.67 -0.97 9.00
CA PHE A 43 5.20 0.31 9.47
C PHE A 43 4.63 1.10 8.30
N ILE A 44 3.42 1.60 8.43
CA ILE A 44 2.78 2.47 7.45
C ILE A 44 2.32 3.74 8.13
N ALA A 45 2.48 4.86 7.46
CA ALA A 45 1.92 6.13 7.89
C ALA A 45 1.57 6.97 6.67
N GLY A 46 0.55 7.79 6.78
CA GLY A 46 0.16 8.70 5.72
C GLY A 46 -0.84 9.73 6.16
N GLY A 47 -1.14 10.64 5.26
CA GLY A 47 -2.06 11.72 5.53
C GLY A 47 -2.93 12.07 4.34
N ASN A 48 -4.01 12.78 4.62
CA ASN A 48 -4.87 13.41 3.64
C ASN A 48 -4.89 14.91 3.94
N ILE A 49 -4.29 15.69 3.07
CA ILE A 49 -4.20 17.13 3.22
C ILE A 49 -5.09 17.78 2.15
N PRO A 50 -6.28 18.26 2.51
CA PRO A 50 -7.09 19.03 1.57
C PRO A 50 -6.41 20.36 1.31
N LEU A 51 -6.25 20.71 0.03
CA LEU A 51 -5.73 22.00 -0.37
C LEU A 51 -6.81 23.09 -0.22
N ARG A 52 -6.39 24.35 -0.31
CA ARG A 52 -7.27 25.53 -0.21
C ARG A 52 -8.46 25.46 -1.19
N ASN A 53 -8.26 24.86 -2.34
CA ASN A 53 -9.33 24.45 -3.22
C ASN A 53 -9.76 23.02 -2.85
N ALA A 54 -10.99 22.86 -2.36
CA ALA A 54 -11.54 21.57 -1.89
C ALA A 54 -11.56 20.45 -2.96
N LEU A 55 -11.27 20.77 -4.21
CA LEU A 55 -11.16 19.81 -5.31
C LEU A 55 -9.84 19.02 -5.29
N TYR A 56 -8.80 19.56 -4.68
CA TYR A 56 -7.49 18.93 -4.63
C TYR A 56 -7.18 18.40 -3.23
N GLU A 57 -6.68 17.20 -3.18
CA GLU A 57 -6.24 16.54 -1.95
C GLU A 57 -4.85 15.92 -2.18
N VAL A 58 -3.90 16.25 -1.34
CA VAL A 58 -2.56 15.67 -1.35
C VAL A 58 -2.50 14.56 -0.31
N GLN A 59 -2.01 13.42 -0.71
CA GLN A 59 -1.93 12.22 0.11
C GLN A 59 -0.48 11.71 0.18
N PRO A 60 0.34 12.25 1.07
CA PRO A 60 1.65 11.69 1.35
C PRO A 60 1.50 10.41 2.17
N SER A 61 2.33 9.43 1.90
CA SER A 61 2.40 8.20 2.69
C SER A 61 3.80 7.62 2.67
N MET A 62 4.09 6.84 3.69
CA MET A 62 5.32 6.07 3.76
C MET A 62 5.05 4.67 4.27
N MET A 63 5.84 3.74 3.80
CA MET A 63 5.87 2.35 4.25
C MET A 63 7.30 1.92 4.50
N VAL A 64 7.53 1.27 5.61
CA VAL A 64 8.79 0.62 5.94
C VAL A 64 8.50 -0.86 6.22
N LYS A 65 9.15 -1.71 5.47
CA LYS A 65 9.14 -3.15 5.67
C LYS A 65 10.52 -3.57 6.13
N THR A 66 10.59 -4.23 7.25
CA THR A 66 11.86 -4.76 7.75
C THR A 66 11.75 -6.26 8.05
N THR A 67 12.76 -6.98 7.64
CA THR A 67 13.06 -8.35 8.05
C THR A 67 14.43 -8.34 8.73
N PHE A 68 14.82 -9.41 9.43
CA PHE A 68 16.16 -9.46 10.04
C PHE A 68 17.32 -9.29 9.05
N GLN A 69 17.07 -9.50 7.76
CA GLN A 69 18.09 -9.47 6.71
C GLN A 69 18.02 -8.23 5.83
N MET A 70 16.86 -7.59 5.73
CA MET A 70 16.64 -6.50 4.78
C MET A 70 15.62 -5.50 5.32
N THR A 71 15.89 -4.22 5.08
CA THR A 71 14.94 -3.14 5.32
C THR A 71 14.64 -2.42 4.01
N GLN A 72 13.37 -2.27 3.70
CA GLN A 72 12.87 -1.59 2.52
C GLN A 72 12.00 -0.43 2.95
N ALA A 73 12.24 0.74 2.40
CA ALA A 73 11.44 1.93 2.64
C ALA A 73 10.86 2.45 1.33
N GLU A 74 9.62 2.89 1.38
CA GLU A 74 8.90 3.47 0.26
C GLU A 74 8.20 4.75 0.69
N LEU A 75 8.38 5.81 -0.08
CA LEU A 75 7.69 7.09 0.07
C LEU A 75 6.76 7.28 -1.12
N THR A 76 5.52 7.64 -0.86
CA THR A 76 4.51 7.86 -1.90
C THR A 76 3.90 9.25 -1.74
N LEU A 77 3.76 9.94 -2.85
CA LEU A 77 3.03 11.19 -2.94
C LEU A 77 1.93 11.03 -3.98
N ARG A 78 0.69 11.15 -3.56
CA ARG A 78 -0.48 11.07 -4.43
C ARG A 78 -1.24 12.38 -4.42
N LEU A 79 -1.64 12.84 -5.59
CA LEU A 79 -2.54 13.97 -5.79
C LEU A 79 -3.88 13.45 -6.31
N ARG A 80 -4.96 13.86 -5.65
CA ARG A 80 -6.32 13.48 -6.02
C ARG A 80 -7.11 14.72 -6.41
N TYR A 81 -7.79 14.65 -7.55
CA TYR A 81 -8.61 15.72 -8.08
C TYR A 81 -10.08 15.31 -8.11
N ASN A 82 -10.94 16.11 -7.49
CA ASN A 82 -12.40 15.96 -7.48
C ASN A 82 -12.89 14.54 -7.11
N ARG A 83 -12.09 13.78 -6.39
CA ARG A 83 -12.36 12.37 -6.06
C ARG A 83 -12.61 11.47 -7.28
N PHE A 84 -12.26 11.94 -8.45
CA PHE A 84 -12.47 11.23 -9.72
C PHE A 84 -11.15 10.76 -10.35
N ILE A 85 -10.17 11.63 -10.45
CA ILE A 85 -8.85 11.32 -11.01
C ILE A 85 -7.81 11.44 -9.91
N TRP A 86 -6.83 10.57 -9.93
CA TRP A 86 -5.68 10.64 -9.06
C TRP A 86 -4.41 10.22 -9.81
N GLY A 87 -3.30 10.78 -9.40
CA GLY A 87 -1.98 10.42 -9.89
C GLY A 87 -0.98 10.46 -8.76
N GLY A 88 0.11 9.75 -8.88
CA GLY A 88 1.11 9.70 -7.82
C GLY A 88 2.45 9.18 -8.28
N LEU A 89 3.42 9.41 -7.40
CA LEU A 89 4.78 8.92 -7.52
C LEU A 89 5.13 8.20 -6.22
N ALA A 90 5.74 7.03 -6.34
CA ALA A 90 6.33 6.34 -5.23
C ALA A 90 7.83 6.15 -5.48
N TYR A 91 8.62 6.37 -4.45
CA TYR A 91 10.05 6.11 -4.46
C TYR A 91 10.36 4.99 -3.47
N ARG A 92 10.84 3.89 -3.98
CA ARG A 92 11.33 2.76 -3.20
C ARG A 92 12.83 2.84 -3.11
N TRP A 93 13.33 2.98 -1.89
CA TRP A 93 14.75 3.21 -1.64
C TRP A 93 15.62 2.13 -2.29
N ASN A 94 16.59 2.56 -3.11
CA ASN A 94 17.54 1.71 -3.86
C ASN A 94 16.92 0.65 -4.79
N GLU A 95 15.65 0.73 -5.12
CA GLU A 95 15.00 -0.25 -5.99
C GLU A 95 14.33 0.37 -7.20
N ALA A 96 13.36 1.26 -6.99
CA ALA A 96 12.50 1.68 -8.08
C ALA A 96 11.85 3.05 -7.84
N ILE A 97 11.43 3.67 -8.94
CA ILE A 97 10.49 4.77 -8.98
C ILE A 97 9.22 4.26 -9.63
N ILE A 98 8.08 4.47 -9.00
CA ILE A 98 6.78 4.00 -9.47
C ILE A 98 5.92 5.19 -9.82
N PHE A 99 5.42 5.21 -11.04
CA PHE A 99 4.43 6.17 -11.51
C PHE A 99 3.06 5.55 -11.46
N MET A 100 2.09 6.25 -10.90
CA MET A 100 0.72 5.76 -10.75
C MET A 100 -0.26 6.78 -11.27
N ALA A 101 -1.32 6.31 -11.90
CA ALA A 101 -2.46 7.13 -12.26
C ALA A 101 -3.73 6.28 -12.23
N GLY A 102 -4.86 6.90 -11.99
CA GLY A 102 -6.11 6.18 -12.00
C GLY A 102 -7.32 7.08 -11.91
N CYS A 103 -8.47 6.47 -11.97
CA CYS A 103 -9.74 7.13 -11.79
C CYS A 103 -10.67 6.32 -10.90
N GLU A 104 -11.53 7.04 -10.19
CA GLU A 104 -12.60 6.48 -9.38
C GLU A 104 -13.93 6.94 -9.97
N PHE A 105 -14.78 6.01 -10.36
CA PHE A 105 -16.11 6.32 -10.86
C PHE A 105 -17.16 5.51 -10.12
N LYS A 106 -18.04 6.21 -9.40
CA LYS A 106 -19.03 5.59 -8.51
C LYS A 106 -18.33 4.68 -7.50
N ASN A 107 -18.48 3.37 -7.67
CA ASN A 107 -17.88 2.34 -6.80
C ASN A 107 -16.71 1.60 -7.48
N PHE A 108 -16.33 2.01 -8.69
CA PHE A 108 -15.22 1.43 -9.44
C PHE A 108 -13.95 2.25 -9.26
N LEU A 109 -12.87 1.56 -9.04
CA LEU A 109 -11.51 2.08 -9.04
C LEU A 109 -10.74 1.42 -10.18
N LEU A 110 -10.22 2.22 -11.07
CA LEU A 110 -9.30 1.78 -12.13
C LEU A 110 -7.95 2.46 -11.90
N GLY A 111 -6.90 1.70 -11.95
CA GLY A 111 -5.56 2.23 -11.80
C GLY A 111 -4.55 1.54 -12.70
N TYR A 112 -3.51 2.30 -12.99
CA TYR A 112 -2.35 1.88 -13.75
C TYR A 112 -1.09 2.31 -13.02
N SER A 113 -0.10 1.45 -12.94
CA SER A 113 1.21 1.79 -12.44
C SER A 113 2.32 1.33 -13.39
N TYR A 114 3.38 2.11 -13.43
CA TYR A 114 4.61 1.79 -14.13
C TYR A 114 5.77 1.83 -13.13
N ASP A 115 6.42 0.71 -12.98
CA ASP A 115 7.56 0.53 -12.10
C ASP A 115 8.85 0.62 -12.91
N TYR A 116 9.63 1.67 -12.68
CA TYR A 116 10.94 1.86 -13.28
C TYR A 116 12.03 1.46 -12.28
N SER A 117 12.68 0.36 -12.55
CA SER A 117 13.75 -0.13 -11.68
C SER A 117 15.01 0.72 -11.82
N THR A 118 15.51 1.22 -10.70
CA THR A 118 16.77 1.96 -10.60
C THR A 118 17.95 1.08 -10.18
N SER A 119 17.68 -0.18 -9.82
CA SER A 119 18.71 -1.14 -9.39
C SER A 119 19.64 -1.54 -10.56
N ALA A 120 20.94 -1.59 -10.28
CA ALA A 120 21.95 -1.98 -11.26
C ALA A 120 21.78 -3.42 -11.79
N ILE A 121 21.16 -4.30 -11.02
CA ILE A 121 20.92 -5.71 -11.37
C ILE A 121 19.78 -5.86 -12.40
N GLN A 122 18.85 -4.89 -12.44
CA GLN A 122 17.67 -4.93 -13.31
C GLN A 122 17.77 -4.02 -14.55
N LYS A 123 18.94 -3.53 -14.90
CA LYS A 123 19.16 -2.77 -16.14
C LYS A 123 18.76 -3.52 -17.42
N ALA A 124 18.56 -4.84 -17.34
CA ALA A 124 18.05 -5.67 -18.43
C ALA A 124 16.51 -5.72 -18.51
N SER A 125 15.79 -5.16 -17.52
CA SER A 125 14.34 -5.11 -17.50
C SER A 125 13.87 -3.70 -17.87
N SER A 126 12.95 -3.60 -18.83
CA SER A 126 12.34 -2.34 -19.28
C SER A 126 11.27 -1.79 -18.31
N GLY A 127 11.26 -2.23 -17.06
CA GLY A 127 10.24 -1.91 -16.07
C GLY A 127 9.04 -2.85 -16.12
N SER A 128 8.12 -2.69 -15.19
CA SER A 128 6.88 -3.45 -15.15
C SER A 128 5.65 -2.55 -15.22
N HIS A 129 4.62 -3.07 -15.86
CA HIS A 129 3.33 -2.41 -16.01
C HIS A 129 2.29 -3.18 -15.23
N GLU A 130 1.53 -2.49 -14.41
CA GLU A 130 0.44 -3.09 -13.65
C GLU A 130 -0.86 -2.34 -13.89
N VAL A 131 -1.93 -3.08 -14.07
CA VAL A 131 -3.30 -2.55 -14.15
C VAL A 131 -4.09 -3.18 -13.02
N PHE A 132 -4.81 -2.38 -12.27
CA PHE A 132 -5.68 -2.87 -11.21
C PHE A 132 -7.08 -2.28 -11.33
N ILE A 133 -8.05 -3.12 -11.00
CA ILE A 133 -9.46 -2.76 -10.98
C ILE A 133 -10.01 -3.13 -9.61
N GLY A 134 -10.69 -2.20 -8.97
CA GLY A 134 -11.34 -2.39 -7.69
C GLY A 134 -12.82 -2.05 -7.76
N TYR A 135 -13.61 -2.75 -6.96
CA TYR A 135 -15.03 -2.44 -6.76
C TYR A 135 -15.31 -2.34 -5.26
N SER A 136 -15.92 -1.23 -4.85
CA SER A 136 -16.29 -1.00 -3.47
C SER A 136 -17.80 -1.10 -3.30
N MET A 137 -18.24 -2.04 -2.47
CA MET A 137 -19.65 -2.25 -2.15
C MET A 137 -19.92 -1.91 -0.68
N LYS A 138 -20.92 -1.08 -0.45
CA LYS A 138 -21.41 -0.79 0.91
C LYS A 138 -22.38 -1.89 1.33
N LEU A 139 -21.96 -2.73 2.25
CA LEU A 139 -22.85 -3.71 2.90
C LEU A 139 -23.38 -3.10 4.20
N GLU A 140 -24.64 -2.69 4.20
CA GLU A 140 -25.33 -2.30 5.42
C GLU A 140 -25.94 -3.55 6.08
N LEU A 141 -25.17 -4.18 6.97
CA LEU A 141 -25.57 -5.42 7.66
C LEU A 141 -26.45 -5.17 8.90
N SER A 142 -26.80 -3.94 9.25
CA SER A 142 -27.59 -3.67 10.44
C SER A 142 -28.44 -2.39 10.33
N LYS A 143 -29.73 -2.55 10.58
CA LYS A 143 -30.61 -1.46 10.98
C LYS A 143 -30.29 -1.06 12.43
N GLY A 144 -29.25 -0.28 12.67
CA GLY A 144 -28.95 0.20 14.01
C GLY A 144 -27.66 1.00 14.10
N LYS A 145 -27.79 2.33 14.18
CA LYS A 145 -26.78 3.36 14.38
C LYS A 145 -25.88 3.68 13.19
N LYS A 146 -26.04 4.87 12.68
CA LYS A 146 -25.19 5.58 11.73
C LYS A 146 -23.73 5.65 12.20
N ASN A 147 -22.94 4.65 11.90
CA ASN A 147 -21.49 4.79 11.89
C ASN A 147 -21.06 4.95 10.44
N LYS A 148 -20.56 6.13 10.08
CA LYS A 148 -19.93 6.38 8.79
C LYS A 148 -18.65 5.56 8.72
N HIS A 149 -18.72 4.35 8.18
CA HIS A 149 -17.51 3.59 7.86
C HIS A 149 -16.83 4.24 6.66
N LYS A 150 -15.63 4.76 6.88
CA LYS A 150 -14.72 5.15 5.80
C LYS A 150 -14.20 3.90 5.12
N SER A 151 -14.15 3.93 3.79
CA SER A 151 -13.64 2.83 2.99
C SER A 151 -12.22 2.44 3.42
N ILE A 152 -12.01 1.16 3.58
CA ILE A 152 -10.67 0.59 3.77
C ILE A 152 -9.90 0.79 2.47
N ARG A 153 -8.79 1.52 2.54
CA ARG A 153 -7.87 1.62 1.41
C ARG A 153 -6.99 0.37 1.42
N ILE A 154 -7.07 -0.37 0.34
CA ILE A 154 -6.11 -1.43 0.05
C ILE A 154 -4.92 -0.74 -0.61
N LEU A 155 -3.77 -0.80 0.06
CA LEU A 155 -2.48 -0.41 -0.47
C LEU A 155 -1.90 -1.56 -1.29
#